data_cc13c41e9c9156ba31e335083ee0a1e8
#
_entry.id   cc13c41e9c9156ba31e335083ee0a1e8
#
_cell.length_a   1.000
_cell.length_b   1.000
_cell.length_c   1.000
_cell.angle_alpha   90.00
_cell.angle_beta   90.00
_cell.angle_gamma   90.00
#
_symmetry.space_group_name_H-M   'P 1'
#
loop_
_entity.id
_entity.type
_entity.pdbx_description
1 polymer ?
#
loop_
_entity_poly.entity_id
_entity_poly.type
_entity_poly.pdbx_seq_one_letter_code
_entity_poly.pdbx_strand_id
1 'polypeptide(L)'
;MLLLKDEDVQKVLTMPMTLEALDATQKEIFEGNAATMGRIDVYLPCERPESYYRWALMTGGAKRDGFVVARMLSDIVSWPGEPGNQRENKHCIQPGTYCGMLIMFSARDGMPTAFINDGFLQHMRVAGGAGLGVKYLARQNSHVVGMIGSGGMARTYLEAFAAVRKITKVKVYSPNRANAALYTKEMSAKFAIEVTPVESAREAVKGVDIVSCCTSSIDPVFRTAWLEAGMHVTDVTWDETEPGFANAVDVPIKMGESTPHIENPAPGAFYAAHGFMGYVAGQPNEKAIIPQRPPRDEILKMANLADVIGGKAKGRTSDSQTSWFLNLGVMGVQFAAVCAAVYREAKKNKIGREIPTEWFTQNIRD
;
A
#
# COMPACT_ATOMS: atom_id res chain seq x y z
N MET A 1 -25.34 -7.75 -9.74
CA MET A 1 -24.11 -7.22 -9.17
C MET A 1 -23.95 -7.67 -7.71
N LEU A 2 -22.76 -8.08 -7.26
CA LEU A 2 -22.53 -8.59 -5.89
C LEU A 2 -22.10 -7.45 -4.96
N LEU A 3 -22.74 -7.31 -3.81
CA LEU A 3 -22.34 -6.40 -2.73
C LEU A 3 -21.62 -7.20 -1.63
N LEU A 4 -20.37 -6.80 -1.33
CA LEU A 4 -19.53 -7.40 -0.29
C LEU A 4 -19.15 -6.35 0.75
N LYS A 5 -19.55 -6.54 1.99
CA LYS A 5 -19.10 -5.77 3.13
C LYS A 5 -17.77 -6.31 3.68
N ASP A 6 -17.13 -5.58 4.58
CA ASP A 6 -15.80 -5.92 5.08
C ASP A 6 -15.72 -7.33 5.68
N GLU A 7 -16.72 -7.75 6.48
CA GLU A 7 -16.77 -9.08 7.08
C GLU A 7 -16.97 -10.21 6.04
N ASP A 8 -17.54 -9.90 4.88
CA ASP A 8 -17.66 -10.86 3.79
C ASP A 8 -16.32 -11.07 3.10
N VAL A 9 -15.55 -9.99 2.91
CA VAL A 9 -14.18 -10.05 2.41
C VAL A 9 -13.29 -10.84 3.36
N GLN A 10 -13.37 -10.58 4.67
CA GLN A 10 -12.60 -11.30 5.70
C GLN A 10 -12.84 -12.82 5.71
N LYS A 11 -14.04 -13.28 5.33
CA LYS A 11 -14.36 -14.72 5.27
C LYS A 11 -13.66 -15.44 4.11
N VAL A 12 -13.33 -14.73 3.03
CA VAL A 12 -12.85 -15.37 1.80
C VAL A 12 -11.40 -15.03 1.46
N LEU A 13 -10.91 -13.85 1.84
CA LEU A 13 -9.57 -13.39 1.47
C LEU A 13 -8.52 -13.88 2.45
N THR A 14 -7.52 -14.59 1.95
CA THR A 14 -6.35 -15.04 2.70
C THR A 14 -5.07 -14.44 2.16
N MET A 15 -4.00 -14.39 2.98
CA MET A 15 -2.70 -13.88 2.52
C MET A 15 -2.09 -14.71 1.38
N PRO A 16 -2.14 -16.05 1.37
CA PRO A 16 -1.69 -16.84 0.23
C PRO A 16 -2.41 -16.48 -1.08
N MET A 17 -3.75 -16.34 -1.06
CA MET A 17 -4.53 -15.87 -2.22
C MET A 17 -4.08 -14.49 -2.70
N THR A 18 -3.87 -13.58 -1.75
CA THR A 18 -3.43 -12.21 -2.05
C THR A 18 -2.06 -12.21 -2.74
N LEU A 19 -1.11 -12.94 -2.18
CA LEU A 19 0.24 -13.08 -2.76
C LEU A 19 0.20 -13.71 -4.16
N GLU A 20 -0.58 -14.76 -4.36
CA GLU A 20 -0.74 -15.41 -5.66
C GLU A 20 -1.34 -14.45 -6.70
N ALA A 21 -2.40 -13.74 -6.35
CA ALA A 21 -3.04 -12.76 -7.24
C ALA A 21 -2.08 -11.64 -7.64
N LEU A 22 -1.35 -11.08 -6.67
CA LEU A 22 -0.40 -10.00 -6.91
C LEU A 22 0.83 -10.46 -7.70
N ASP A 23 1.37 -11.64 -7.41
CA ASP A 23 2.51 -12.20 -8.14
C ASP A 23 2.19 -12.43 -9.61
N ALA A 24 1.03 -13.02 -9.88
CA ALA A 24 0.54 -13.20 -11.24
C ALA A 24 0.32 -11.86 -11.96
N THR A 25 -0.15 -10.85 -11.25
CA THR A 25 -0.35 -9.49 -11.79
C THR A 25 0.97 -8.83 -12.19
N GLN A 26 2.05 -9.04 -11.45
CA GLN A 26 3.36 -8.52 -11.85
C GLN A 26 3.83 -9.10 -13.19
N LYS A 27 3.52 -10.36 -13.48
CA LYS A 27 3.80 -10.98 -14.78
C LYS A 27 2.96 -10.34 -15.90
N GLU A 28 1.67 -10.12 -15.66
CA GLU A 28 0.78 -9.41 -16.61
C GLU A 28 1.29 -7.98 -16.90
N ILE A 29 1.80 -7.27 -15.89
CA ILE A 29 2.40 -5.95 -16.06
C ILE A 29 3.65 -6.04 -16.95
N PHE A 30 4.54 -6.98 -16.68
CA PHE A 30 5.77 -7.19 -17.48
C PHE A 30 5.46 -7.52 -18.94
N GLU A 31 4.43 -8.32 -19.18
CA GLU A 31 4.00 -8.74 -20.52
C GLU A 31 3.18 -7.66 -21.27
N GLY A 32 2.86 -6.52 -20.62
CA GLY A 32 2.03 -5.47 -21.22
C GLY A 32 0.54 -5.82 -21.28
N ASN A 33 0.08 -6.82 -20.52
CA ASN A 33 -1.30 -7.29 -20.46
C ASN A 33 -2.12 -6.60 -19.33
N ALA A 34 -1.55 -5.63 -18.63
CA ALA A 34 -2.20 -4.89 -17.55
C ALA A 34 -2.14 -3.38 -17.81
N ALA A 35 -3.20 -2.69 -17.42
CA ALA A 35 -3.27 -1.23 -17.46
C ALA A 35 -3.63 -0.69 -16.08
N THR A 36 -2.95 0.38 -15.68
CA THR A 36 -3.22 1.06 -14.41
C THR A 36 -3.08 2.56 -14.60
N MET A 37 -3.95 3.30 -13.95
CA MET A 37 -3.82 4.75 -13.81
C MET A 37 -3.11 5.06 -12.49
N GLY A 38 -2.19 6.00 -12.51
CA GLY A 38 -1.61 6.54 -11.28
C GLY A 38 -2.70 7.15 -10.38
N ARG A 39 -2.45 7.17 -9.07
CA ARG A 39 -3.39 7.76 -8.11
C ARG A 39 -3.56 9.25 -8.36
N ILE A 40 -4.81 9.69 -8.32
CA ILE A 40 -5.23 11.10 -8.40
C ILE A 40 -6.07 11.41 -7.18
N ASP A 41 -5.77 12.54 -6.54
CA ASP A 41 -6.50 13.03 -5.38
C ASP A 41 -7.23 14.36 -5.73
N VAL A 42 -8.40 14.57 -5.16
CA VAL A 42 -9.14 15.84 -5.19
C VAL A 42 -9.26 16.34 -3.74
N TYR A 43 -8.84 17.56 -3.52
CA TYR A 43 -8.89 18.20 -2.19
C TYR A 43 -9.84 19.38 -2.21
N LEU A 44 -10.75 19.41 -1.22
CA LEU A 44 -11.67 20.53 -1.00
C LEU A 44 -11.49 21.07 0.43
N PRO A 45 -11.55 22.41 0.64
CA PRO A 45 -11.68 22.95 1.99
C PRO A 45 -12.87 22.32 2.71
N CYS A 46 -12.75 22.09 4.00
CA CYS A 46 -13.82 21.55 4.81
C CYS A 46 -14.00 22.37 6.10
N GLU A 47 -15.11 22.18 6.81
CA GLU A 47 -15.44 22.95 8.02
C GLU A 47 -14.48 22.63 9.20
N ARG A 48 -13.73 21.53 9.13
CA ARG A 48 -12.80 21.15 10.19
C ARG A 48 -11.51 21.97 10.11
N PRO A 49 -11.11 22.67 11.17
CA PRO A 49 -9.87 23.46 11.17
C PRO A 49 -8.65 22.61 10.82
N GLU A 50 -7.67 23.22 10.15
CA GLU A 50 -6.38 22.58 9.75
C GLU A 50 -6.53 21.26 9.03
N SER A 51 -7.63 21.09 8.29
CA SER A 51 -7.95 19.85 7.59
C SER A 51 -8.46 20.11 6.19
N TYR A 52 -8.37 19.09 5.33
CA TYR A 52 -8.97 19.07 4.01
C TYR A 52 -9.83 17.82 3.83
N TYR A 53 -10.94 17.95 3.11
CA TYR A 53 -11.58 16.78 2.51
C TYR A 53 -10.71 16.27 1.36
N ARG A 54 -10.51 14.96 1.32
CA ARG A 54 -9.82 14.28 0.22
C ARG A 54 -10.69 13.18 -0.36
N TRP A 55 -10.81 13.18 -1.68
CA TRP A 55 -11.29 12.05 -2.45
C TRP A 55 -10.16 11.57 -3.34
N ALA A 56 -9.96 10.24 -3.44
CA ALA A 56 -8.90 9.69 -4.29
C ALA A 56 -9.39 8.53 -5.14
N LEU A 57 -8.84 8.43 -6.35
CA LEU A 57 -9.14 7.40 -7.33
C LEU A 57 -7.87 6.63 -7.71
N MET A 58 -8.00 5.32 -7.75
CA MET A 58 -7.03 4.39 -8.32
C MET A 58 -7.77 3.38 -9.18
N THR A 59 -7.39 3.23 -10.44
CA THR A 59 -8.06 2.29 -11.34
C THR A 59 -7.06 1.48 -12.15
N GLY A 60 -7.45 0.26 -12.49
CA GLY A 60 -6.66 -0.61 -13.35
C GLY A 60 -7.32 -1.97 -13.55
N GLY A 61 -6.71 -2.75 -14.42
CA GLY A 61 -7.18 -4.10 -14.75
C GLY A 61 -6.09 -4.89 -15.46
N ALA A 62 -6.24 -6.21 -15.48
CA ALA A 62 -5.37 -7.12 -16.19
C ALA A 62 -6.17 -8.09 -17.05
N LYS A 63 -5.63 -8.46 -18.20
CA LYS A 63 -6.26 -9.35 -19.18
C LYS A 63 -6.60 -10.71 -18.55
N ARG A 64 -5.69 -11.28 -17.79
CA ARG A 64 -5.86 -12.55 -17.08
C ARG A 64 -7.12 -12.59 -16.23
N ASP A 65 -7.37 -11.52 -15.49
CA ASP A 65 -8.48 -11.49 -14.55
C ASP A 65 -9.80 -11.13 -15.21
N GLY A 66 -9.76 -10.37 -16.30
CA GLY A 66 -10.93 -9.99 -17.09
C GLY A 66 -11.80 -8.93 -16.41
N PHE A 67 -11.23 -8.16 -15.48
CA PHE A 67 -11.91 -7.09 -14.76
C PHE A 67 -11.11 -5.81 -14.73
N VAL A 68 -11.84 -4.70 -14.65
CA VAL A 68 -11.31 -3.38 -14.29
C VAL A 68 -11.94 -2.99 -12.96
N VAL A 69 -11.14 -2.42 -12.07
CA VAL A 69 -11.60 -1.94 -10.76
C VAL A 69 -11.29 -0.47 -10.60
N ALA A 70 -12.26 0.29 -10.12
CA ALA A 70 -12.08 1.64 -9.61
C ALA A 70 -12.15 1.59 -8.08
N ARG A 71 -11.03 1.89 -7.43
CA ARG A 71 -10.97 2.06 -5.98
C ARG A 71 -11.08 3.53 -5.63
N MET A 72 -12.03 3.86 -4.80
CA MET A 72 -12.28 5.21 -4.28
C MET A 72 -12.07 5.23 -2.77
N LEU A 73 -11.48 6.31 -2.28
CA LEU A 73 -11.47 6.64 -0.86
C LEU A 73 -12.02 8.03 -0.64
N SER A 74 -12.58 8.26 0.53
CA SER A 74 -13.16 9.55 0.95
C SER A 74 -12.83 9.75 2.42
N ASP A 75 -12.05 10.77 2.72
CA ASP A 75 -11.61 11.05 4.09
C ASP A 75 -11.38 12.55 4.35
N ILE A 76 -11.31 12.91 5.61
CA ILE A 76 -10.79 14.19 6.08
C ILE A 76 -9.36 13.96 6.52
N VAL A 77 -8.44 14.76 5.98
CA VAL A 77 -7.00 14.65 6.25
C VAL A 77 -6.45 15.88 6.95
N SER A 78 -5.51 15.66 7.83
CA SER A 78 -4.72 16.71 8.48
C SER A 78 -3.29 16.22 8.72
N TRP A 79 -2.35 17.14 8.90
CA TRP A 79 -0.92 16.82 9.04
C TRP A 79 -0.35 17.44 10.31
N PRO A 80 -0.80 16.99 11.51
CA PRO A 80 -0.28 17.49 12.77
C PRO A 80 1.17 17.08 13.02
N GLY A 81 1.87 17.89 13.80
CA GLY A 81 3.27 17.71 14.20
C GLY A 81 4.16 18.84 13.68
N GLU A 82 5.32 18.96 14.30
CA GLU A 82 6.35 19.91 13.87
C GLU A 82 7.08 19.36 12.63
N PRO A 83 7.67 20.23 11.78
CA PRO A 83 8.49 19.79 10.66
C PRO A 83 9.55 18.77 11.08
N GLY A 84 9.64 17.64 10.38
CA GLY A 84 10.52 16.52 10.71
C GLY A 84 9.89 15.47 11.66
N ASN A 85 8.66 15.71 12.13
CA ASN A 85 7.88 14.75 12.93
C ASN A 85 6.37 14.85 12.63
N GLN A 86 6.02 15.14 11.38
CA GLN A 86 4.65 15.21 10.93
C GLN A 86 4.10 13.83 10.59
N ARG A 87 2.78 13.69 10.73
CA ARG A 87 2.06 12.47 10.36
C ARG A 87 0.77 12.82 9.63
N GLU A 88 0.32 11.94 8.75
CA GLU A 88 -1.01 12.06 8.16
C GLU A 88 -2.06 11.43 9.09
N ASN A 89 -3.00 12.22 9.57
CA ASN A 89 -4.22 11.74 10.18
C ASN A 89 -5.34 11.74 9.15
N LYS A 90 -6.14 10.68 9.17
CA LYS A 90 -7.29 10.54 8.27
C LYS A 90 -8.45 9.85 8.96
N HIS A 91 -9.66 10.26 8.64
CA HIS A 91 -10.87 9.65 9.16
C HIS A 91 -12.08 10.02 8.31
N CYS A 92 -13.13 9.22 8.41
CA CYS A 92 -14.46 9.49 7.89
C CYS A 92 -15.41 9.61 9.09
N ILE A 93 -16.19 10.68 9.19
CA ILE A 93 -17.10 11.00 10.30
C ILE A 93 -16.37 11.22 11.64
N GLN A 94 -15.59 10.25 12.11
CA GLN A 94 -14.89 10.27 13.39
C GLN A 94 -13.54 9.58 13.30
N PRO A 95 -12.60 9.85 14.21
CA PRO A 95 -11.32 9.15 14.27
C PRO A 95 -11.51 7.63 14.36
N GLY A 96 -10.68 6.89 13.61
CA GLY A 96 -10.73 5.42 13.57
C GLY A 96 -11.73 4.84 12.55
N THR A 97 -12.57 5.67 11.93
CA THR A 97 -13.39 5.23 10.78
C THR A 97 -12.68 5.54 9.47
N TYR A 98 -12.97 4.73 8.46
CA TYR A 98 -12.40 4.87 7.12
C TYR A 98 -13.47 4.59 6.07
N CYS A 99 -13.50 5.39 5.01
CA CYS A 99 -14.41 5.17 3.88
C CYS A 99 -13.59 4.86 2.63
N GLY A 100 -13.67 3.60 2.21
CA GLY A 100 -13.09 3.14 0.96
C GLY A 100 -13.99 2.12 0.29
N MET A 101 -14.07 2.17 -1.02
CA MET A 101 -14.95 1.30 -1.79
C MET A 101 -14.34 0.99 -3.15
N LEU A 102 -14.70 -0.18 -3.66
CA LEU A 102 -14.25 -0.68 -4.95
C LEU A 102 -15.46 -1.04 -5.81
N ILE A 103 -15.46 -0.53 -7.04
CA ILE A 103 -16.44 -0.92 -8.05
C ILE A 103 -15.69 -1.73 -9.11
N MET A 104 -16.20 -2.92 -9.38
CA MET A 104 -15.62 -3.87 -10.33
C MET A 104 -16.50 -3.98 -11.57
N PHE A 105 -15.87 -3.91 -12.75
CA PHE A 105 -16.51 -4.03 -14.04
C PHE A 105 -15.93 -5.20 -14.83
N SER A 106 -16.76 -5.93 -15.53
CA SER A 106 -16.34 -6.99 -16.44
C SER A 106 -15.76 -6.39 -17.73
N ALA A 107 -14.53 -6.76 -18.05
CA ALA A 107 -13.90 -6.36 -19.32
C ALA A 107 -14.46 -7.12 -20.54
N ARG A 108 -15.30 -8.14 -20.33
CA ARG A 108 -15.94 -8.92 -21.40
C ARG A 108 -17.15 -8.21 -22.01
N ASP A 109 -17.96 -7.60 -21.14
CA ASP A 109 -19.29 -7.06 -21.53
C ASP A 109 -19.59 -5.67 -20.96
N GLY A 110 -18.64 -5.07 -20.21
CA GLY A 110 -18.77 -3.72 -19.66
C GLY A 110 -19.68 -3.63 -18.43
N MET A 111 -20.28 -4.72 -17.98
CA MET A 111 -21.26 -4.70 -16.89
C MET A 111 -20.62 -4.50 -15.52
N PRO A 112 -21.25 -3.72 -14.61
CA PRO A 112 -20.82 -3.66 -13.21
C PRO A 112 -21.06 -5.03 -12.55
N THR A 113 -20.01 -5.54 -11.90
CA THR A 113 -19.97 -6.93 -11.41
C THR A 113 -20.06 -7.01 -9.90
N ALA A 114 -19.36 -6.12 -9.20
CA ALA A 114 -19.36 -6.09 -7.74
C ALA A 114 -19.13 -4.70 -7.19
N PHE A 115 -19.64 -4.49 -5.97
CA PHE A 115 -19.33 -3.37 -5.09
C PHE A 115 -18.74 -3.96 -3.81
N ILE A 116 -17.50 -3.61 -3.48
CA ILE A 116 -16.72 -4.25 -2.41
C ILE A 116 -16.23 -3.20 -1.42
N ASN A 117 -16.36 -3.47 -0.12
CA ASN A 117 -15.73 -2.66 0.92
C ASN A 117 -14.21 -2.80 0.85
N ASP A 118 -13.49 -1.69 1.01
CA ASP A 118 -12.05 -1.61 0.85
C ASP A 118 -11.25 -1.99 2.12
N GLY A 119 -11.84 -1.95 3.31
CA GLY A 119 -11.15 -2.02 4.59
C GLY A 119 -10.10 -3.13 4.71
N PHE A 120 -10.53 -4.37 4.93
CA PHE A 120 -9.64 -5.52 5.05
C PHE A 120 -8.88 -5.81 3.75
N LEU A 121 -9.56 -5.67 2.60
CA LEU A 121 -8.94 -5.89 1.29
C LEU A 121 -7.73 -4.99 1.06
N GLN A 122 -7.81 -3.71 1.42
CA GLN A 122 -6.68 -2.79 1.31
C GLN A 122 -5.49 -3.23 2.17
N HIS A 123 -5.73 -3.61 3.41
CA HIS A 123 -4.67 -4.07 4.30
C HIS A 123 -3.96 -5.29 3.71
N MET A 124 -4.72 -6.27 3.24
CA MET A 124 -4.19 -7.49 2.63
C MET A 124 -3.42 -7.19 1.33
N ARG A 125 -3.96 -6.33 0.45
CA ARG A 125 -3.31 -5.95 -0.81
C ARG A 125 -1.98 -5.25 -0.57
N VAL A 126 -1.93 -4.27 0.33
CA VAL A 126 -0.69 -3.53 0.63
C VAL A 126 0.34 -4.47 1.25
N ALA A 127 -0.09 -5.28 2.22
CA ALA A 127 0.78 -6.25 2.88
C ALA A 127 1.30 -7.33 1.90
N GLY A 128 0.44 -7.83 1.03
CA GLY A 128 0.85 -8.78 -0.01
C GLY A 128 1.92 -8.19 -0.94
N GLY A 129 1.81 -6.90 -1.29
CA GLY A 129 2.85 -6.18 -2.02
C GLY A 129 4.20 -6.21 -1.30
N ALA A 130 4.23 -5.86 0.00
CA ALA A 130 5.43 -5.94 0.81
C ALA A 130 5.96 -7.39 0.92
N GLY A 131 5.05 -8.38 1.02
CA GLY A 131 5.38 -9.79 0.99
C GLY A 131 6.09 -10.21 -0.31
N LEU A 132 5.67 -9.68 -1.47
CA LEU A 132 6.40 -9.90 -2.73
C LEU A 132 7.78 -9.26 -2.69
N GLY A 133 7.94 -8.07 -2.12
CA GLY A 133 9.25 -7.46 -1.89
C GLY A 133 10.16 -8.40 -1.10
N VAL A 134 9.69 -8.94 0.02
CA VAL A 134 10.43 -9.91 0.83
C VAL A 134 10.69 -11.22 0.04
N LYS A 135 9.71 -11.72 -0.71
CA LYS A 135 9.85 -12.95 -1.52
C LYS A 135 11.00 -12.85 -2.52
N TYR A 136 11.11 -11.73 -3.21
CA TYR A 136 12.05 -11.57 -4.33
C TYR A 136 13.37 -10.90 -3.94
N LEU A 137 13.40 -10.09 -2.86
CA LEU A 137 14.54 -9.22 -2.57
C LEU A 137 15.20 -9.47 -1.19
N ALA A 138 14.50 -10.10 -0.23
CA ALA A 138 15.12 -10.48 1.03
C ALA A 138 15.88 -11.80 0.91
N ARG A 139 16.91 -12.00 1.75
CA ARG A 139 17.63 -13.27 1.82
C ARG A 139 16.68 -14.44 2.11
N GLN A 140 16.97 -15.62 1.58
CA GLN A 140 16.10 -16.79 1.79
C GLN A 140 16.05 -17.24 3.25
N ASN A 141 17.14 -17.05 3.98
CA ASN A 141 17.26 -17.36 5.40
C ASN A 141 16.83 -16.22 6.35
N SER A 142 16.21 -15.15 5.84
CA SER A 142 15.68 -14.05 6.67
C SER A 142 14.63 -14.58 7.63
N HIS A 143 14.76 -14.27 8.93
CA HIS A 143 13.89 -14.78 10.00
C HIS A 143 13.64 -13.78 11.13
N VAL A 144 14.37 -12.65 11.17
CA VAL A 144 14.19 -11.57 12.16
C VAL A 144 13.63 -10.32 11.50
N VAL A 145 12.53 -9.79 12.03
CA VAL A 145 11.89 -8.57 11.54
C VAL A 145 12.03 -7.43 12.52
N GLY A 146 12.42 -6.26 12.03
CA GLY A 146 12.31 -4.98 12.71
C GLY A 146 11.09 -4.21 12.21
N MET A 147 10.09 -4.01 13.05
CA MET A 147 8.84 -3.33 12.70
C MET A 147 8.80 -1.93 13.29
N ILE A 148 8.78 -0.91 12.45
CA ILE A 148 8.53 0.48 12.83
C ILE A 148 7.07 0.81 12.53
N GLY A 149 6.28 0.98 13.58
CA GLY A 149 4.82 1.08 13.53
C GLY A 149 4.13 -0.16 14.09
N SER A 150 2.95 0.00 14.69
CA SER A 150 2.18 -1.07 15.34
C SER A 150 0.68 -1.00 15.02
N GLY A 151 0.33 -0.37 13.90
CA GLY A 151 -1.06 -0.23 13.43
C GLY A 151 -1.61 -1.48 12.74
N GLY A 152 -2.79 -1.35 12.14
CA GLY A 152 -3.42 -2.43 11.37
C GLY A 152 -2.55 -2.95 10.23
N MET A 153 -1.87 -2.05 9.52
CA MET A 153 -0.98 -2.39 8.42
C MET A 153 0.20 -3.26 8.89
N ALA A 154 0.83 -2.95 10.03
CA ALA A 154 1.95 -3.74 10.56
C ALA A 154 1.56 -5.20 10.87
N ARG A 155 0.29 -5.44 11.25
CA ARG A 155 -0.24 -6.79 11.51
C ARG A 155 -0.30 -7.62 10.23
N THR A 156 -0.83 -7.06 9.17
CA THR A 156 -0.93 -7.75 7.87
C THR A 156 0.42 -7.87 7.17
N TYR A 157 1.35 -6.93 7.38
CA TYR A 157 2.73 -7.04 6.89
C TYR A 157 3.45 -8.24 7.50
N LEU A 158 3.35 -8.42 8.82
CA LEU A 158 3.93 -9.60 9.46
C LEU A 158 3.30 -10.90 8.91
N GLU A 159 1.99 -10.91 8.66
CA GLU A 159 1.31 -12.04 8.04
C GLU A 159 1.87 -12.34 6.64
N ALA A 160 2.09 -11.32 5.82
CA ALA A 160 2.66 -11.48 4.49
C ALA A 160 4.12 -11.98 4.54
N PHE A 161 4.92 -11.47 5.49
CA PHE A 161 6.31 -11.93 5.66
C PHE A 161 6.36 -13.38 6.13
N ALA A 162 5.52 -13.76 7.10
CA ALA A 162 5.43 -15.15 7.59
C ALA A 162 4.94 -16.13 6.51
N ALA A 163 4.16 -15.66 5.52
CA ALA A 163 3.72 -16.49 4.39
C ALA A 163 4.85 -16.79 3.38
N VAL A 164 5.92 -15.97 3.34
CA VAL A 164 7.02 -16.11 2.36
C VAL A 164 8.38 -16.43 2.98
N ARG A 165 8.53 -16.29 4.30
CA ARG A 165 9.75 -16.58 5.07
C ARG A 165 9.40 -17.21 6.43
N LYS A 166 10.30 -18.00 6.98
CA LYS A 166 10.14 -18.56 8.32
C LYS A 166 10.54 -17.52 9.39
N ILE A 167 9.64 -16.57 9.63
CA ILE A 167 9.87 -15.56 10.68
C ILE A 167 9.81 -16.21 12.05
N THR A 168 10.79 -15.91 12.92
CA THR A 168 10.91 -16.45 14.28
C THR A 168 10.93 -15.37 15.35
N LYS A 169 11.31 -14.14 14.95
CA LYS A 169 11.45 -13.03 15.89
C LYS A 169 11.05 -11.71 15.27
N VAL A 170 10.38 -10.86 16.06
CA VAL A 170 10.03 -9.49 15.69
C VAL A 170 10.43 -8.54 16.81
N LYS A 171 11.11 -7.45 16.48
CA LYS A 171 11.28 -6.28 17.33
C LYS A 171 10.33 -5.19 16.84
N VAL A 172 9.47 -4.66 17.70
CA VAL A 172 8.50 -3.64 17.32
C VAL A 172 8.71 -2.35 18.09
N TYR A 173 8.73 -1.25 17.34
CA TYR A 173 8.72 0.10 17.89
C TYR A 173 7.48 0.87 17.44
N SER A 174 6.88 1.58 18.38
CA SER A 174 5.86 2.60 18.12
C SER A 174 5.96 3.68 19.21
N PRO A 175 5.81 4.97 18.86
CA PRO A 175 5.73 6.02 19.86
C PRO A 175 4.53 5.83 20.81
N ASN A 176 3.48 5.16 20.36
CA ASN A 176 2.36 4.74 21.20
C ASN A 176 2.68 3.38 21.84
N ARG A 177 3.16 3.39 23.09
CA ARG A 177 3.55 2.19 23.84
C ARG A 177 2.41 1.19 24.07
N ALA A 178 1.18 1.67 24.27
CA ALA A 178 0.02 0.81 24.43
C ALA A 178 -0.27 0.02 23.13
N ASN A 179 -0.16 0.68 21.97
CA ASN A 179 -0.32 0.02 20.68
C ASN A 179 0.82 -1.00 20.41
N ALA A 180 2.04 -0.69 20.80
CA ALA A 180 3.16 -1.63 20.69
C ALA A 180 2.94 -2.88 21.57
N ALA A 181 2.48 -2.70 22.81
CA ALA A 181 2.17 -3.80 23.72
C ALA A 181 1.01 -4.69 23.19
N LEU A 182 -0.05 -4.06 22.67
CA LEU A 182 -1.16 -4.78 22.05
C LEU A 182 -0.71 -5.58 20.83
N TYR A 183 0.06 -4.95 19.94
CA TYR A 183 0.65 -5.63 18.77
C TYR A 183 1.48 -6.85 19.20
N THR A 184 2.34 -6.67 20.19
CA THR A 184 3.18 -7.76 20.74
C THR A 184 2.32 -8.94 21.18
N LYS A 185 1.30 -8.70 22.00
CA LYS A 185 0.38 -9.74 22.50
C LYS A 185 -0.32 -10.48 21.37
N GLU A 186 -0.89 -9.74 20.43
CA GLU A 186 -1.68 -10.31 19.32
C GLU A 186 -0.79 -11.12 18.37
N MET A 187 0.36 -10.58 17.98
CA MET A 187 1.22 -11.22 16.98
C MET A 187 1.99 -12.39 17.53
N SER A 188 2.44 -12.34 18.80
CA SER A 188 3.02 -13.50 19.46
C SER A 188 2.04 -14.66 19.54
N ALA A 189 0.78 -14.39 19.88
CA ALA A 189 -0.26 -15.43 19.96
C ALA A 189 -0.62 -15.98 18.56
N LYS A 190 -0.78 -15.10 17.55
CA LYS A 190 -1.20 -15.51 16.21
C LYS A 190 -0.17 -16.38 15.50
N PHE A 191 1.13 -16.07 15.63
CA PHE A 191 2.21 -16.74 14.90
C PHE A 191 3.06 -17.69 15.72
N ALA A 192 2.85 -17.76 17.05
CA ALA A 192 3.66 -18.54 17.99
C ALA A 192 5.18 -18.20 17.88
N ILE A 193 5.50 -16.90 17.75
CA ILE A 193 6.87 -16.39 17.61
C ILE A 193 7.21 -15.37 18.70
N GLU A 194 8.50 -15.09 18.90
CA GLU A 194 8.95 -14.04 19.80
C GLU A 194 8.65 -12.66 19.19
N VAL A 195 7.84 -11.85 19.87
CA VAL A 195 7.62 -10.43 19.52
C VAL A 195 7.99 -9.59 20.73
N THR A 196 8.95 -8.67 20.57
CA THR A 196 9.49 -7.85 21.65
C THR A 196 9.29 -6.37 21.35
N PRO A 197 8.58 -5.61 22.20
CA PRO A 197 8.55 -4.17 22.08
C PRO A 197 9.91 -3.58 22.51
N VAL A 198 10.35 -2.55 21.77
CA VAL A 198 11.63 -1.86 22.04
C VAL A 198 11.43 -0.36 22.21
N GLU A 199 12.45 0.31 22.76
CA GLU A 199 12.35 1.70 23.19
C GLU A 199 12.54 2.72 22.06
N SER A 200 13.16 2.33 20.94
CA SER A 200 13.46 3.22 19.81
C SER A 200 13.36 2.50 18.46
N ALA A 201 13.15 3.28 17.39
CA ALA A 201 13.20 2.78 16.03
C ALA A 201 14.58 2.17 15.71
N ARG A 202 15.68 2.75 16.23
CA ARG A 202 17.01 2.22 16.04
C ARG A 202 17.18 0.82 16.68
N GLU A 203 16.65 0.60 17.86
CA GLU A 203 16.66 -0.74 18.50
C GLU A 203 15.83 -1.75 17.70
N ALA A 204 14.70 -1.32 17.15
CA ALA A 204 13.86 -2.19 16.33
C ALA A 204 14.61 -2.73 15.11
N VAL A 205 15.49 -1.94 14.51
CA VAL A 205 16.13 -2.29 13.24
C VAL A 205 17.55 -2.86 13.40
N LYS A 206 18.14 -2.80 14.58
CA LYS A 206 19.49 -3.30 14.81
C LYS A 206 19.55 -4.83 14.79
N GLY A 207 20.40 -5.40 13.91
CA GLY A 207 20.65 -6.84 13.79
C GLY A 207 19.44 -7.62 13.29
N VAL A 208 18.64 -7.05 12.39
CA VAL A 208 17.47 -7.71 11.79
C VAL A 208 17.71 -7.98 10.31
N ASP A 209 16.98 -8.95 9.75
CA ASP A 209 17.07 -9.30 8.34
C ASP A 209 16.14 -8.43 7.48
N ILE A 210 14.95 -8.13 8.00
CA ILE A 210 13.91 -7.39 7.33
C ILE A 210 13.51 -6.20 8.19
N VAL A 211 13.58 -5.00 7.66
CA VAL A 211 13.01 -3.78 8.25
C VAL A 211 11.71 -3.45 7.54
N SER A 212 10.66 -3.21 8.30
CA SER A 212 9.37 -2.77 7.79
C SER A 212 8.98 -1.45 8.41
N CYS A 213 8.84 -0.40 7.59
CA CYS A 213 8.26 0.87 7.97
C CYS A 213 6.77 0.85 7.63
N CYS A 214 5.91 0.96 8.65
CA CYS A 214 4.45 0.86 8.53
C CYS A 214 3.78 1.96 9.35
N THR A 215 4.12 3.22 9.06
CA THR A 215 3.69 4.37 9.86
C THR A 215 2.75 5.29 9.10
N SER A 216 2.19 6.27 9.78
CA SER A 216 1.51 7.41 9.19
C SER A 216 2.42 8.63 9.07
N SER A 217 3.72 8.48 9.29
CA SER A 217 4.69 9.56 9.19
C SER A 217 4.81 10.03 7.75
N ILE A 218 4.93 11.34 7.55
CA ILE A 218 5.35 11.95 6.29
C ILE A 218 6.79 12.47 6.36
N ASP A 219 7.50 12.06 7.42
CA ASP A 219 8.92 12.34 7.65
C ASP A 219 9.67 11.02 7.90
N PRO A 220 10.98 10.94 7.62
CA PRO A 220 11.75 9.72 7.72
C PRO A 220 11.76 9.09 9.12
N VAL A 221 11.41 7.81 9.19
CA VAL A 221 11.44 6.99 10.41
C VAL A 221 12.58 5.97 10.41
N PHE A 222 13.17 5.70 9.24
CA PHE A 222 14.39 4.92 9.06
C PHE A 222 15.54 5.81 8.58
N ARG A 223 16.71 5.68 9.20
CA ARG A 223 17.90 6.45 8.84
C ARG A 223 18.86 5.60 8.03
N THR A 224 19.43 6.18 6.98
CA THR A 224 20.43 5.52 6.11
C THR A 224 21.60 4.95 6.91
N ALA A 225 22.04 5.66 7.95
CA ALA A 225 23.12 5.22 8.84
C ALA A 225 22.81 3.97 9.69
N TRP A 226 21.56 3.46 9.65
CA TRP A 226 21.18 2.22 10.34
C TRP A 226 21.19 1.00 9.41
N LEU A 227 21.53 1.19 8.15
CA LEU A 227 21.60 0.12 7.16
C LEU A 227 22.75 -0.85 7.52
N GLU A 228 22.45 -2.13 7.58
CA GLU A 228 23.41 -3.20 7.84
C GLU A 228 23.51 -4.15 6.62
N ALA A 229 24.66 -4.78 6.43
CA ALA A 229 24.90 -5.71 5.33
C ALA A 229 23.84 -6.82 5.30
N GLY A 230 23.30 -7.10 4.10
CA GLY A 230 22.30 -8.13 3.90
C GLY A 230 20.86 -7.74 4.31
N MET A 231 20.65 -6.54 4.86
CA MET A 231 19.33 -6.06 5.28
C MET A 231 18.41 -5.85 4.08
N HIS A 232 17.13 -6.18 4.28
CA HIS A 232 16.04 -5.79 3.37
C HIS A 232 15.17 -4.75 4.06
N VAL A 233 14.95 -3.60 3.42
CA VAL A 233 14.07 -2.54 3.93
C VAL A 233 12.84 -2.46 3.04
N THR A 234 11.65 -2.39 3.63
CA THR A 234 10.40 -2.09 2.92
C THR A 234 9.61 -1.03 3.67
N ASP A 235 8.97 -0.15 2.92
CA ASP A 235 8.14 0.94 3.42
C ASP A 235 6.79 0.99 2.69
N VAL A 236 5.86 1.76 3.23
CA VAL A 236 4.56 2.02 2.61
C VAL A 236 4.65 3.20 1.66
N THR A 237 5.45 4.20 2.03
CA THR A 237 5.70 5.41 1.24
C THR A 237 7.17 5.81 1.33
N TRP A 238 7.65 6.53 0.33
CA TRP A 238 9.04 7.02 0.32
C TRP A 238 9.37 8.05 1.42
N ASP A 239 8.33 8.63 2.06
CA ASP A 239 8.53 9.59 3.15
C ASP A 239 9.14 8.94 4.39
N GLU A 240 8.98 7.62 4.53
CA GLU A 240 9.48 6.86 5.68
C GLU A 240 11.00 6.65 5.68
N THR A 241 11.66 6.89 4.53
CA THR A 241 13.13 6.84 4.35
C THR A 241 13.71 8.20 3.99
N GLU A 242 15.00 8.40 4.28
CA GLU A 242 15.68 9.67 3.98
C GLU A 242 15.80 9.90 2.46
N PRO A 243 15.79 11.17 2.00
CA PRO A 243 16.16 11.50 0.63
C PRO A 243 17.53 10.92 0.26
N GLY A 244 17.64 10.36 -0.95
CA GLY A 244 18.86 9.70 -1.40
C GLY A 244 19.01 8.24 -0.95
N PHE A 245 18.05 7.68 -0.22
CA PHE A 245 18.14 6.30 0.28
C PHE A 245 18.29 5.26 -0.84
N ALA A 246 17.66 5.47 -2.00
CA ALA A 246 17.84 4.60 -3.16
C ALA A 246 19.30 4.48 -3.63
N ASN A 247 20.10 5.52 -3.46
CA ASN A 247 21.51 5.52 -3.83
C ASN A 247 22.41 4.86 -2.78
N ALA A 248 21.91 4.62 -1.58
CA ALA A 248 22.64 4.02 -0.47
C ALA A 248 22.49 2.49 -0.37
N VAL A 249 21.55 1.92 -1.10
CA VAL A 249 21.29 0.48 -1.11
C VAL A 249 21.73 -0.16 -2.43
N ASP A 250 22.15 -1.45 -2.37
CA ASP A 250 22.63 -2.16 -3.56
C ASP A 250 21.51 -2.50 -4.55
N VAL A 251 20.29 -2.75 -4.03
CA VAL A 251 19.16 -3.21 -4.83
C VAL A 251 17.91 -2.40 -4.50
N PRO A 252 17.77 -1.17 -5.07
CA PRO A 252 16.57 -0.36 -4.93
C PRO A 252 15.52 -0.76 -5.97
N ILE A 253 14.37 -1.27 -5.53
CA ILE A 253 13.25 -1.70 -6.38
C ILE A 253 11.97 -1.06 -5.89
N LYS A 254 11.13 -0.57 -6.81
CA LYS A 254 9.78 -0.11 -6.49
C LYS A 254 8.73 -1.10 -6.98
N MET A 255 7.55 -1.05 -6.39
CA MET A 255 6.41 -1.87 -6.83
C MET A 255 6.03 -1.58 -8.29
N GLY A 256 6.10 -0.31 -8.69
CA GLY A 256 5.82 0.17 -10.03
C GLY A 256 5.58 1.68 -10.05
N GLU A 257 5.03 2.20 -11.12
CA GLU A 257 4.73 3.62 -11.24
C GLU A 257 3.52 4.00 -10.35
N SER A 258 3.66 5.04 -9.54
CA SER A 258 2.66 5.47 -8.55
C SER A 258 1.82 6.63 -9.00
N THR A 259 2.42 7.59 -9.68
CA THR A 259 1.81 8.85 -10.09
C THR A 259 2.26 9.18 -11.51
N PRO A 260 1.36 9.65 -12.37
CA PRO A 260 1.79 10.14 -13.67
C PRO A 260 2.76 11.31 -13.47
N HIS A 261 3.90 11.28 -14.15
CA HIS A 261 4.76 12.44 -14.24
C HIS A 261 4.10 13.45 -15.18
N ILE A 262 3.65 14.57 -14.63
CA ILE A 262 3.00 15.65 -15.40
C ILE A 262 3.95 16.84 -15.36
N GLU A 263 4.59 17.12 -16.49
CA GLU A 263 5.56 18.24 -16.62
C GLU A 263 4.90 19.61 -16.35
N ASN A 264 3.65 19.79 -16.80
CA ASN A 264 2.88 21.01 -16.63
C ASN A 264 1.51 20.67 -16.06
N PRO A 265 1.38 20.51 -14.73
CA PRO A 265 0.09 20.22 -14.13
C PRO A 265 -0.89 21.38 -14.34
N ALA A 266 -2.19 21.03 -14.43
CA ALA A 266 -3.25 22.02 -14.54
C ALA A 266 -3.21 23.04 -13.40
N PRO A 267 -3.68 24.26 -13.59
CA PRO A 267 -3.74 25.26 -12.50
C PRO A 267 -4.45 24.68 -11.26
N GLY A 268 -3.82 24.81 -10.10
CA GLY A 268 -4.32 24.24 -8.84
C GLY A 268 -3.98 22.79 -8.58
N ALA A 269 -3.25 22.12 -9.47
CA ALA A 269 -2.73 20.79 -9.23
C ALA A 269 -1.25 20.85 -8.77
N PHE A 270 -0.91 20.04 -7.78
CA PHE A 270 0.46 19.85 -7.30
C PHE A 270 0.64 18.47 -6.65
N TYR A 271 1.89 18.06 -6.44
CA TYR A 271 2.19 16.84 -5.69
C TYR A 271 1.95 17.06 -4.20
N ALA A 272 0.86 16.49 -3.68
CA ALA A 272 0.49 16.53 -2.28
C ALA A 272 1.28 15.50 -1.44
N ALA A 273 0.90 15.28 -0.20
CA ALA A 273 1.50 14.29 0.67
C ALA A 273 1.67 12.93 -0.02
N HIS A 274 2.79 12.25 0.25
CA HIS A 274 3.18 10.99 -0.39
C HIS A 274 3.40 11.06 -1.91
N GLY A 275 3.52 12.27 -2.47
CA GLY A 275 3.80 12.48 -3.89
C GLY A 275 2.66 12.15 -4.86
N PHE A 276 1.43 12.11 -4.38
CA PHE A 276 0.28 11.91 -5.27
C PHE A 276 -0.17 13.24 -5.90
N MET A 277 -0.57 13.18 -7.16
CA MET A 277 -1.12 14.34 -7.85
C MET A 277 -2.46 14.73 -7.22
N GLY A 278 -2.50 15.93 -6.63
CA GLY A 278 -3.68 16.52 -6.02
C GLY A 278 -4.23 17.69 -6.85
N TYR A 279 -5.53 17.68 -7.12
CA TYR A 279 -6.28 18.80 -7.64
C TYR A 279 -6.92 19.52 -6.46
N VAL A 280 -6.44 20.73 -6.15
CA VAL A 280 -6.72 21.38 -4.87
C VAL A 280 -7.53 22.65 -5.06
N ALA A 281 -8.75 22.68 -4.51
CA ALA A 281 -9.55 23.88 -4.38
C ALA A 281 -9.17 24.66 -3.10
N GLY A 282 -9.61 25.92 -3.01
CA GLY A 282 -9.42 26.80 -1.85
C GLY A 282 -8.51 27.98 -2.11
N GLN A 283 -8.41 28.86 -1.12
CA GLN A 283 -7.57 30.05 -1.16
C GLN A 283 -6.09 29.69 -0.87
N PRO A 284 -5.12 30.53 -1.23
CA PRO A 284 -3.69 30.23 -1.02
C PRO A 284 -3.32 29.88 0.43
N ASN A 285 -3.91 30.57 1.41
CA ASN A 285 -3.66 30.30 2.82
C ASN A 285 -4.21 28.95 3.28
N GLU A 286 -5.35 28.51 2.72
CA GLU A 286 -5.94 27.20 3.00
C GLU A 286 -5.05 26.11 2.41
N LYS A 287 -4.65 26.24 1.13
CA LYS A 287 -3.78 25.27 0.43
C LYS A 287 -2.42 25.08 1.09
N ALA A 288 -1.91 26.09 1.78
CA ALA A 288 -0.59 26.08 2.42
C ALA A 288 -0.46 25.00 3.52
N ILE A 289 -1.56 24.48 4.06
CA ILE A 289 -1.50 23.41 5.08
C ILE A 289 -1.27 22.02 4.47
N ILE A 290 -1.47 21.86 3.15
CA ILE A 290 -1.24 20.57 2.49
C ILE A 290 0.26 20.41 2.20
N PRO A 291 0.93 19.40 2.78
CA PRO A 291 2.34 19.17 2.51
C PRO A 291 2.57 18.86 1.03
N GLN A 292 3.52 19.57 0.42
CA GLN A 292 3.94 19.32 -0.95
C GLN A 292 5.14 18.39 -0.96
N ARG A 293 5.02 17.27 -1.66
CA ARG A 293 6.03 16.19 -1.72
C ARG A 293 6.20 15.72 -3.16
N PRO A 294 6.97 16.46 -4.00
CA PRO A 294 7.24 16.01 -5.36
C PRO A 294 8.00 14.68 -5.35
N PRO A 295 7.80 13.83 -6.37
CA PRO A 295 8.57 12.60 -6.52
C PRO A 295 10.07 12.89 -6.52
N ARG A 296 10.84 12.04 -5.85
CA ARG A 296 12.30 12.13 -5.79
C ARG A 296 12.92 11.51 -7.04
N ASP A 297 13.91 12.18 -7.65
CA ASP A 297 14.55 11.71 -8.88
C ASP A 297 15.14 10.31 -8.77
N GLU A 298 15.71 9.98 -7.61
CA GLU A 298 16.28 8.65 -7.39
C GLU A 298 15.21 7.55 -7.41
N ILE A 299 13.97 7.86 -6.96
CA ILE A 299 12.84 6.91 -6.98
C ILE A 299 12.32 6.71 -8.40
N LEU A 300 12.27 7.78 -9.19
CA LEU A 300 11.83 7.70 -10.58
C LEU A 300 12.72 6.76 -11.41
N LYS A 301 14.00 6.67 -11.05
CA LYS A 301 15.02 5.82 -11.74
C LYS A 301 15.04 4.37 -11.25
N MET A 302 14.37 4.02 -10.15
CA MET A 302 14.34 2.65 -9.64
C MET A 302 13.67 1.70 -10.64
N ALA A 303 14.20 0.48 -10.74
CA ALA A 303 13.54 -0.58 -11.50
C ALA A 303 12.24 -1.02 -10.80
N ASN A 304 11.29 -1.50 -11.60
CA ASN A 304 10.02 -2.01 -11.11
C ASN A 304 10.15 -3.49 -10.70
N LEU A 305 9.33 -3.95 -9.76
CA LEU A 305 9.28 -5.35 -9.36
C LEU A 305 8.93 -6.28 -10.55
N ALA A 306 8.06 -5.84 -11.45
CA ALA A 306 7.72 -6.57 -12.66
C ALA A 306 8.93 -6.85 -13.55
N ASP A 307 9.87 -5.89 -13.67
CA ASP A 307 11.11 -6.07 -14.42
C ASP A 307 12.05 -7.09 -13.78
N VAL A 308 12.06 -7.17 -12.44
CA VAL A 308 12.82 -8.19 -11.69
C VAL A 308 12.23 -9.58 -11.93
N ILE A 309 10.91 -9.71 -11.82
CA ILE A 309 10.19 -10.99 -12.02
C ILE A 309 10.33 -11.47 -13.47
N GLY A 310 10.28 -10.56 -14.44
CA GLY A 310 10.47 -10.85 -15.86
C GLY A 310 11.93 -11.02 -16.30
N GLY A 311 12.90 -10.83 -15.39
CA GLY A 311 14.33 -11.02 -15.68
C GLY A 311 15.00 -9.85 -16.43
N LYS A 312 14.32 -8.72 -16.62
CA LYS A 312 14.86 -7.52 -17.26
C LYS A 312 15.73 -6.70 -16.30
N ALA A 313 15.41 -6.70 -15.02
CA ALA A 313 16.20 -6.08 -13.97
C ALA A 313 16.77 -7.13 -13.00
N LYS A 314 17.92 -6.83 -12.41
CA LYS A 314 18.53 -7.72 -11.41
C LYS A 314 17.93 -7.45 -10.03
N GLY A 315 17.48 -8.51 -9.36
CA GLY A 315 17.20 -8.51 -7.94
C GLY A 315 18.50 -8.74 -7.12
N ARG A 316 18.35 -9.19 -5.87
CA ARG A 316 19.47 -9.58 -5.02
C ARG A 316 20.24 -10.76 -5.62
N THR A 317 21.58 -10.66 -5.65
CA THR A 317 22.49 -11.70 -6.16
C THR A 317 23.46 -12.22 -5.10
N SER A 318 23.56 -11.58 -3.95
CA SER A 318 24.39 -12.05 -2.82
C SER A 318 23.73 -11.75 -1.46
N ASP A 319 24.10 -12.52 -0.44
CA ASP A 319 23.56 -12.34 0.91
C ASP A 319 24.06 -11.08 1.62
N SER A 320 25.19 -10.50 1.18
CA SER A 320 25.72 -9.24 1.73
C SER A 320 25.04 -7.99 1.18
N GLN A 321 24.42 -8.08 0.01
CA GLN A 321 23.74 -6.92 -0.57
C GLN A 321 22.59 -6.45 0.33
N THR A 322 22.43 -5.14 0.39
CA THR A 322 21.26 -4.48 0.95
C THR A 322 20.19 -4.30 -0.12
N SER A 323 18.92 -4.36 0.26
CA SER A 323 17.83 -4.10 -0.68
C SER A 323 16.78 -3.19 -0.07
N TRP A 324 16.20 -2.34 -0.91
CA TRP A 324 15.06 -1.53 -0.55
C TRP A 324 13.91 -1.79 -1.51
N PHE A 325 12.75 -2.05 -0.93
CA PHE A 325 11.51 -2.21 -1.68
C PHE A 325 10.51 -1.12 -1.31
N LEU A 326 10.36 -0.15 -2.19
CA LEU A 326 9.30 0.84 -2.09
C LEU A 326 7.97 0.21 -2.52
N ASN A 327 7.11 -0.09 -1.54
CA ASN A 327 5.81 -0.74 -1.74
C ASN A 327 4.74 0.27 -2.21
N LEU A 328 5.08 1.04 -3.22
CA LEU A 328 4.22 2.08 -3.79
C LEU A 328 4.18 1.95 -5.31
N GLY A 329 3.00 2.07 -5.91
CA GLY A 329 2.78 2.05 -7.35
C GLY A 329 1.81 1.00 -7.82
N VAL A 330 1.41 1.08 -9.08
CA VAL A 330 0.48 0.19 -9.81
C VAL A 330 -0.76 -0.26 -9.01
N MET A 331 -1.26 0.63 -8.14
CA MET A 331 -2.28 0.31 -7.14
C MET A 331 -3.59 -0.17 -7.77
N GLY A 332 -4.02 0.45 -8.87
CA GLY A 332 -5.27 0.11 -9.54
C GLY A 332 -5.33 -1.35 -9.97
N VAL A 333 -4.28 -1.84 -10.63
CA VAL A 333 -4.22 -3.24 -11.10
C VAL A 333 -4.08 -4.22 -9.95
N GLN A 334 -3.40 -3.86 -8.85
CA GLN A 334 -3.34 -4.68 -7.65
C GLN A 334 -4.73 -4.85 -7.02
N PHE A 335 -5.53 -3.77 -6.95
CA PHE A 335 -6.92 -3.86 -6.50
C PHE A 335 -7.74 -4.76 -7.42
N ALA A 336 -7.58 -4.64 -8.74
CA ALA A 336 -8.29 -5.47 -9.69
C ALA A 336 -8.00 -6.96 -9.46
N ALA A 337 -6.74 -7.34 -9.26
CA ALA A 337 -6.34 -8.72 -9.03
C ALA A 337 -6.93 -9.30 -7.73
N VAL A 338 -6.82 -8.57 -6.62
CA VAL A 338 -7.34 -9.05 -5.33
C VAL A 338 -8.87 -9.05 -5.32
N CYS A 339 -9.52 -8.04 -5.90
CA CYS A 339 -10.98 -8.03 -6.09
C CYS A 339 -11.46 -9.22 -6.91
N ALA A 340 -10.76 -9.57 -7.99
CA ALA A 340 -11.10 -10.72 -8.83
C ALA A 340 -11.03 -12.04 -8.03
N ALA A 341 -9.99 -12.20 -7.19
CA ALA A 341 -9.85 -13.37 -6.32
C ALA A 341 -10.99 -13.42 -5.27
N VAL A 342 -11.25 -12.30 -4.59
CA VAL A 342 -12.36 -12.17 -3.62
C VAL A 342 -13.71 -12.46 -4.28
N TYR A 343 -13.98 -11.87 -5.43
CA TYR A 343 -15.24 -12.06 -6.14
C TYR A 343 -15.50 -13.51 -6.52
N ARG A 344 -14.49 -14.19 -7.10
CA ARG A 344 -14.60 -15.59 -7.51
C ARG A 344 -14.87 -16.49 -6.29
N GLU A 345 -14.16 -16.28 -5.19
CA GLU A 345 -14.33 -17.08 -3.97
C GLU A 345 -15.65 -16.78 -3.26
N ALA A 346 -16.08 -15.51 -3.23
CA ALA A 346 -17.38 -15.12 -2.68
C ALA A 346 -18.55 -15.73 -3.48
N LYS A 347 -18.49 -15.72 -4.82
CA LYS A 347 -19.49 -16.36 -5.68
C LYS A 347 -19.55 -17.86 -5.45
N LYS A 348 -18.41 -18.55 -5.39
CA LYS A 348 -18.31 -19.98 -5.14
C LYS A 348 -18.94 -20.38 -3.79
N ASN A 349 -18.71 -19.57 -2.75
CA ASN A 349 -19.20 -19.82 -1.38
C ASN A 349 -20.56 -19.16 -1.11
N LYS A 350 -21.19 -18.51 -2.07
CA LYS A 350 -22.47 -17.78 -1.94
C LYS A 350 -22.44 -16.74 -0.82
N ILE A 351 -21.32 -16.02 -0.71
CA ILE A 351 -21.11 -14.94 0.26
C ILE A 351 -21.41 -13.60 -0.39
N GLY A 352 -21.99 -12.68 0.37
CA GLY A 352 -22.40 -11.36 -0.08
C GLY A 352 -23.89 -11.29 -0.40
N ARG A 353 -24.33 -10.14 -0.88
CA ARG A 353 -25.71 -9.85 -1.26
C ARG A 353 -25.79 -9.48 -2.73
N GLU A 354 -26.66 -10.12 -3.47
CA GLU A 354 -26.93 -9.73 -4.85
C GLU A 354 -27.89 -8.53 -4.88
N ILE A 355 -27.56 -7.57 -5.74
CA ILE A 355 -28.41 -6.42 -6.08
C ILE A 355 -28.64 -6.38 -7.60
N PRO A 356 -29.81 -5.93 -8.06
CA PRO A 356 -30.15 -5.90 -9.48
C PRO A 356 -29.14 -5.04 -10.26
N THR A 357 -28.57 -5.63 -11.31
CA THR A 357 -27.55 -4.92 -12.13
C THR A 357 -28.17 -3.83 -12.99
N GLU A 358 -29.41 -4.04 -13.40
CA GLU A 358 -30.20 -3.09 -14.20
C GLU A 358 -30.43 -1.74 -13.50
N TRP A 359 -30.23 -1.64 -12.21
CA TRP A 359 -30.26 -0.34 -11.50
C TRP A 359 -29.11 0.58 -11.89
N PHE A 360 -28.05 0.03 -12.47
CA PHE A 360 -26.81 0.73 -12.84
C PHE A 360 -26.60 0.82 -14.34
N THR A 361 -27.59 0.42 -15.11
CA THR A 361 -27.56 0.48 -16.57
C THR A 361 -28.73 1.31 -17.10
N GLN A 362 -28.60 1.83 -18.28
CA GLN A 362 -29.66 2.56 -18.97
C GLN A 362 -29.76 2.13 -20.42
N ASN A 363 -30.95 2.17 -20.95
CA ASN A 363 -31.13 2.02 -22.39
C ASN A 363 -30.75 3.33 -23.10
N ILE A 364 -29.86 3.21 -24.07
CA ILE A 364 -29.51 4.30 -24.99
C ILE A 364 -30.09 3.98 -26.37
N ARG A 365 -30.54 5.01 -27.05
CA ARG A 365 -30.97 4.90 -28.45
C ARG A 365 -29.86 5.48 -29.31
N ASP A 366 -29.42 4.69 -30.28
CA ASP A 366 -28.47 5.10 -31.31
C ASP A 366 -29.19 5.69 -32.48
#